data_c548d3ad509783b728556479397f87b2
#
_entry.id   c548d3ad509783b728556479397f87b2
#
_cell.length_a   1.000
_cell.length_b   1.000
_cell.length_c   1.000
_cell.angle_alpha   90.00
_cell.angle_beta   90.00
_cell.angle_gamma   90.00
#
_symmetry.space_group_name_H-M   'P 1'
#
loop_
_entity.id
_entity.type
_entity.pdbx_description
1 polymer ?
#
loop_
_entity_poly.entity_id
_entity_poly.type
_entity_poly.pdbx_seq_one_letter_code
_entity_poly.pdbx_strand_id
1 'polypeptide(L)'
;MWKKFCAALLLMLLLPACALAEVVISEIMTSNGTYENGHAYDWIELHNTGKSTVDISGWYLSDSKKNKMKFQFPQGTKLKADGYLTVFCTGGDKVDVGKDSKFYATFALSSSGESIYLSDTDGNQLQKLKYPQQYGCVSYGTTDDGATYGFFENATRGKKNDAIIYSGRVDAPVLDTAGGFYTDSVIVMAHSVLSGATLRYTTDGS
;
A
#
# COMPACT_ATOMS: atom_id res chain seq x y z
N MET A 1 57.97 11.14 42.72
CA MET A 1 57.19 10.10 41.99
C MET A 1 55.84 10.71 41.60
N TRP A 2 55.74 11.22 40.35
CA TRP A 2 54.46 11.78 39.86
C TRP A 2 53.76 10.74 39.01
N LYS A 3 52.58 10.32 39.44
CA LYS A 3 51.69 9.45 38.68
C LYS A 3 50.92 10.30 37.68
N LYS A 4 51.18 10.10 36.40
CA LYS A 4 50.38 10.67 35.28
C LYS A 4 49.10 9.87 35.13
N PHE A 5 47.95 10.50 35.43
CA PHE A 5 46.64 9.99 35.06
C PHE A 5 46.38 10.30 33.60
N CYS A 6 46.37 9.28 32.74
CA CYS A 6 45.82 9.38 31.40
C CYS A 6 44.29 9.24 31.49
N ALA A 7 43.58 10.35 31.32
CA ALA A 7 42.15 10.33 31.10
C ALA A 7 41.89 9.91 29.64
N ALA A 8 41.41 8.70 29.42
CA ALA A 8 40.91 8.25 28.12
C ALA A 8 39.54 8.90 27.87
N LEU A 9 39.51 9.87 26.96
CA LEU A 9 38.26 10.47 26.49
C LEU A 9 37.58 9.47 25.55
N LEU A 10 36.53 8.78 26.06
CA LEU A 10 35.68 7.89 25.29
C LEU A 10 34.76 8.73 24.39
N LEU A 11 35.17 8.96 23.15
CA LEU A 11 34.37 9.62 22.14
C LEU A 11 33.26 8.66 21.71
N MET A 12 32.09 8.82 22.32
CA MET A 12 30.88 8.07 21.95
C MET A 12 30.43 8.62 20.57
N LEU A 13 30.78 7.92 19.50
CA LEU A 13 30.24 8.15 18.15
C LEU A 13 28.72 7.88 18.22
N LEU A 14 27.93 8.92 18.36
CA LEU A 14 26.50 8.88 18.06
C LEU A 14 26.38 8.64 16.55
N LEU A 15 26.27 7.38 16.16
CA LEU A 15 25.79 7.04 14.82
C LEU A 15 24.37 7.62 14.73
N PRO A 16 24.06 8.43 13.69
CA PRO A 16 22.69 8.82 13.47
C PRO A 16 21.88 7.53 13.30
N ALA A 17 20.98 7.25 14.23
CA ALA A 17 19.93 6.28 13.97
C ALA A 17 19.27 6.76 12.69
N CYS A 18 19.29 5.95 11.66
CA CYS A 18 18.53 6.20 10.46
C CYS A 18 17.07 6.24 10.93
N ALA A 19 16.54 7.45 11.13
CA ALA A 19 15.16 7.63 11.49
C ALA A 19 14.36 7.07 10.32
N LEU A 20 13.72 5.92 10.53
CA LEU A 20 12.70 5.44 9.63
C LEU A 20 11.70 6.59 9.46
N ALA A 21 11.27 6.85 8.25
CA ALA A 21 10.29 7.90 8.00
C ALA A 21 9.09 7.64 8.92
N GLU A 22 8.74 8.64 9.75
CA GLU A 22 7.60 8.49 10.67
C GLU A 22 6.28 8.37 9.91
N VAL A 23 6.23 8.87 8.66
CA VAL A 23 5.05 8.76 7.79
C VAL A 23 5.36 7.79 6.66
N VAL A 24 4.55 6.74 6.58
CA VAL A 24 4.68 5.67 5.57
C VAL A 24 3.41 5.54 4.73
N ILE A 25 3.54 5.06 3.50
CA ILE A 25 2.40 4.59 2.70
C ILE A 25 2.00 3.25 3.32
N SER A 26 0.90 3.24 4.08
CA SER A 26 0.45 2.07 4.85
C SER A 26 -0.35 1.07 4.01
N GLU A 27 -1.20 1.58 3.12
CA GLU A 27 -2.09 0.75 2.33
C GLU A 27 -2.46 1.44 1.01
N ILE A 28 -2.68 0.66 -0.03
CA ILE A 28 -3.24 1.12 -1.31
C ILE A 28 -4.36 0.18 -1.73
N MET A 29 -5.31 0.74 -2.46
CA MET A 29 -6.36 -0.01 -3.14
C MET A 29 -6.47 0.47 -4.57
N THR A 30 -6.28 -0.43 -5.51
CA THR A 30 -6.69 -0.25 -6.91
C THR A 30 -7.95 -1.08 -7.16
N SER A 31 -8.69 -0.79 -8.19
CA SER A 31 -9.90 -1.54 -8.51
C SER A 31 -10.86 -1.67 -7.30
N ASN A 32 -11.06 -0.55 -6.61
CA ASN A 32 -11.91 -0.46 -5.43
C ASN A 32 -13.35 -0.78 -5.79
N GLY A 33 -13.97 -1.73 -5.06
CA GLY A 33 -15.39 -2.05 -5.18
C GLY A 33 -16.29 -1.23 -4.27
N THR A 34 -15.72 -0.39 -3.40
CA THR A 34 -16.48 0.42 -2.44
C THR A 34 -16.75 1.79 -3.02
N TYR A 35 -18.02 2.14 -3.13
CA TYR A 35 -18.46 3.43 -3.63
C TYR A 35 -18.40 4.51 -2.54
N GLU A 36 -17.85 5.65 -2.91
CA GLU A 36 -17.84 6.86 -2.11
C GLU A 36 -18.36 8.02 -2.94
N ASN A 37 -19.45 8.66 -2.53
CA ASN A 37 -20.14 9.67 -3.32
C ASN A 37 -20.50 9.21 -4.76
N GLY A 38 -20.83 7.92 -4.93
CA GLY A 38 -21.16 7.33 -6.23
C GLY A 38 -19.96 6.91 -7.08
N HIS A 39 -18.74 7.02 -6.56
CA HIS A 39 -17.51 6.65 -7.26
C HIS A 39 -16.70 5.62 -6.47
N ALA A 40 -16.11 4.67 -7.18
CA ALA A 40 -15.19 3.66 -6.62
C ALA A 40 -13.74 4.06 -6.96
N TYR A 41 -13.28 5.17 -6.36
CA TYR A 41 -11.92 5.64 -6.59
C TYR A 41 -10.87 4.72 -5.97
N ASP A 42 -9.76 4.57 -6.64
CA ASP A 42 -8.53 4.07 -6.05
C ASP A 42 -8.09 4.97 -4.90
N TRP A 43 -7.28 4.45 -3.98
CA TRP A 43 -6.79 5.28 -2.90
C TRP A 43 -5.43 4.84 -2.36
N ILE A 44 -4.74 5.80 -1.75
CA ILE A 44 -3.49 5.64 -1.02
C ILE A 44 -3.73 6.07 0.40
N GLU A 45 -3.28 5.28 1.37
CA GLU A 45 -3.29 5.65 2.77
C GLU A 45 -1.88 5.91 3.29
N LEU A 46 -1.75 6.98 4.06
CA LEU A 46 -0.55 7.30 4.85
C LEU A 46 -0.83 6.99 6.32
N HIS A 47 0.17 6.45 7.00
CA HIS A 47 0.18 6.21 8.44
C HIS A 47 1.37 6.92 9.09
N ASN A 48 1.12 7.64 10.16
CA ASN A 48 2.18 8.19 11.00
C ASN A 48 2.52 7.19 12.10
N THR A 49 3.61 6.45 11.91
CA THR A 49 4.11 5.45 12.87
C THR A 49 4.79 6.06 14.09
N GLY A 50 4.99 7.38 14.07
CA GLY A 50 5.64 8.14 15.15
C GLY A 50 4.73 8.44 16.33
N LYS A 51 5.33 8.98 17.39
CA LYS A 51 4.64 9.31 18.64
C LYS A 51 4.22 10.79 18.73
N SER A 52 4.48 11.56 17.69
CA SER A 52 4.14 12.98 17.60
C SER A 52 3.36 13.29 16.32
N THR A 53 2.63 14.38 16.31
CA THR A 53 1.97 14.87 15.11
C THR A 53 3.02 15.35 14.11
N VAL A 54 2.92 14.90 12.86
CA VAL A 54 3.75 15.35 11.74
C VAL A 54 2.97 16.35 10.89
N ASP A 55 3.56 17.48 10.56
CA ASP A 55 3.04 18.42 9.57
C ASP A 55 3.53 18.00 8.19
N ILE A 56 2.60 17.56 7.35
CA ILE A 56 2.86 17.11 5.98
C ILE A 56 2.41 18.14 4.93
N SER A 57 2.18 19.37 5.37
CA SER A 57 1.82 20.49 4.48
C SER A 57 2.86 20.66 3.38
N GLY A 58 2.40 20.72 2.13
CA GLY A 58 3.28 20.90 1.00
C GLY A 58 4.05 19.66 0.55
N TRP A 59 3.92 18.51 1.23
CA TRP A 59 4.45 17.25 0.74
C TRP A 59 3.71 16.80 -0.52
N TYR A 60 4.28 15.82 -1.22
CA TYR A 60 3.74 15.36 -2.50
C TYR A 60 3.53 13.86 -2.55
N LEU A 61 2.47 13.44 -3.27
CA LEU A 61 2.26 12.08 -3.75
C LEU A 61 2.28 12.04 -5.28
N SER A 62 2.81 10.96 -5.83
CA SER A 62 2.83 10.75 -7.28
C SER A 62 2.95 9.27 -7.65
N ASP A 63 2.35 8.89 -8.78
CA ASP A 63 2.52 7.63 -9.50
C ASP A 63 3.70 7.69 -10.51
N SER A 64 4.43 8.80 -10.59
CA SER A 64 5.43 9.04 -11.64
C SER A 64 6.83 9.32 -11.10
N LYS A 65 7.81 8.52 -11.53
CA LYS A 65 9.23 8.78 -11.26
C LYS A 65 9.72 10.10 -11.85
N LYS A 66 9.16 10.50 -13.01
CA LYS A 66 9.59 11.72 -13.73
C LYS A 66 8.99 12.99 -13.13
N ASN A 67 7.82 12.89 -12.55
CA ASN A 67 7.15 14.01 -11.88
C ASN A 67 6.64 13.53 -10.52
N LYS A 68 7.42 13.72 -9.47
CA LYS A 68 7.08 13.31 -8.10
C LYS A 68 6.13 14.28 -7.38
N MET A 69 5.74 15.39 -8.04
CA MET A 69 4.99 16.48 -7.44
C MET A 69 3.58 16.62 -8.07
N LYS A 70 2.90 15.48 -8.34
CA LYS A 70 1.58 15.48 -9.00
C LYS A 70 0.45 15.93 -8.08
N PHE A 71 0.46 15.50 -6.84
CA PHE A 71 -0.50 15.90 -5.80
C PHE A 71 0.25 16.51 -4.64
N GLN A 72 -0.17 17.70 -4.21
CA GLN A 72 0.41 18.41 -3.06
C GLN A 72 -0.59 18.45 -1.93
N PHE A 73 -0.13 18.08 -0.73
CA PHE A 73 -0.93 18.23 0.49
C PHE A 73 -1.14 19.71 0.80
N PRO A 74 -2.41 20.16 1.04
CA PRO A 74 -2.71 21.55 1.38
C PRO A 74 -2.01 22.03 2.65
N GLN A 75 -1.87 23.33 2.79
CA GLN A 75 -1.36 23.95 4.02
C GLN A 75 -2.26 23.61 5.21
N GLY A 76 -1.64 23.32 6.35
CA GLY A 76 -2.33 22.92 7.57
C GLY A 76 -2.63 21.42 7.64
N THR A 77 -2.18 20.61 6.67
CA THR A 77 -2.35 19.15 6.70
C THR A 77 -1.45 18.53 7.76
N LYS A 78 -2.04 18.01 8.81
CA LYS A 78 -1.33 17.38 9.94
C LYS A 78 -1.80 15.96 10.15
N LEU A 79 -0.84 15.04 10.28
CA LEU A 79 -1.08 13.64 10.56
C LEU A 79 -0.70 13.37 12.02
N LYS A 80 -1.71 13.09 12.86
CA LYS A 80 -1.52 12.84 14.29
C LYS A 80 -0.65 11.60 14.50
N ALA A 81 -0.06 11.48 15.70
CA ALA A 81 0.61 10.24 16.13
C ALA A 81 -0.34 9.05 15.97
N ASP A 82 0.16 7.95 15.40
CA ASP A 82 -0.61 6.74 15.09
C ASP A 82 -1.87 7.00 14.23
N GLY A 83 -1.89 8.13 13.49
CA GLY A 83 -3.02 8.54 12.67
C GLY A 83 -2.90 8.09 11.22
N TYR A 84 -4.04 7.97 10.56
CA TYR A 84 -4.18 7.57 9.16
C TYR A 84 -4.78 8.70 8.34
N LEU A 85 -4.36 8.80 7.07
CA LEU A 85 -4.85 9.79 6.12
C LEU A 85 -4.97 9.17 4.74
N THR A 86 -6.19 9.20 4.17
CA THR A 86 -6.48 8.66 2.85
C THR A 86 -6.47 9.74 1.78
N VAL A 87 -5.83 9.46 0.64
CA VAL A 87 -5.90 10.25 -0.60
C VAL A 87 -6.57 9.41 -1.67
N PHE A 88 -7.69 9.88 -2.20
CA PHE A 88 -8.40 9.25 -3.31
C PHE A 88 -7.74 9.62 -4.64
N CYS A 89 -7.59 8.64 -5.52
CA CYS A 89 -6.98 8.79 -6.84
C CYS A 89 -8.07 8.75 -7.89
N THR A 90 -8.41 9.91 -8.48
CA THR A 90 -9.62 10.09 -9.29
C THR A 90 -9.45 9.84 -10.78
N GLY A 91 -8.20 9.64 -11.25
CA GLY A 91 -7.93 9.44 -12.68
C GLY A 91 -8.25 10.66 -13.56
N GLY A 92 -8.37 11.85 -12.96
CA GLY A 92 -8.71 13.09 -13.65
C GLY A 92 -10.18 13.49 -13.55
N ASP A 93 -11.01 12.70 -12.85
CA ASP A 93 -12.39 13.10 -12.57
C ASP A 93 -12.42 14.39 -11.75
N LYS A 94 -13.34 15.27 -12.09
CA LYS A 94 -13.61 16.49 -11.32
C LYS A 94 -14.44 16.15 -10.10
N VAL A 95 -13.84 16.29 -8.93
CA VAL A 95 -14.51 16.11 -7.66
C VAL A 95 -14.79 17.48 -7.04
N ASP A 96 -15.99 17.69 -6.51
CA ASP A 96 -16.30 18.89 -5.74
C ASP A 96 -15.67 18.78 -4.34
N VAL A 97 -14.42 19.19 -4.25
CA VAL A 97 -13.61 19.18 -3.01
C VAL A 97 -14.08 20.19 -1.95
N GLY A 98 -15.06 21.04 -2.26
CA GLY A 98 -15.48 22.11 -1.37
C GLY A 98 -16.38 21.68 -0.21
N LYS A 99 -16.82 20.43 -0.16
CA LYS A 99 -17.85 19.97 0.80
C LYS A 99 -17.38 18.90 1.77
N ASP A 100 -16.26 18.27 1.50
CA ASP A 100 -15.68 17.28 2.41
C ASP A 100 -14.20 17.60 2.66
N SER A 101 -13.69 17.15 3.80
CA SER A 101 -12.28 17.31 4.19
C SER A 101 -11.38 16.24 3.58
N LYS A 102 -11.76 15.64 2.44
CA LYS A 102 -11.04 14.56 1.81
C LYS A 102 -9.99 15.07 0.83
N PHE A 103 -8.99 14.25 0.56
CA PHE A 103 -7.90 14.54 -0.35
C PHE A 103 -8.10 13.78 -1.65
N TYR A 104 -8.00 14.48 -2.79
CA TYR A 104 -8.21 13.93 -4.12
C TYR A 104 -7.02 14.23 -5.02
N ALA A 105 -6.30 13.19 -5.43
CA ALA A 105 -5.25 13.27 -6.45
C ALA A 105 -5.85 13.01 -7.83
N THR A 106 -5.35 13.71 -8.86
CA THR A 106 -5.86 13.61 -10.23
C THR A 106 -5.31 12.42 -11.02
N PHE A 107 -4.34 11.69 -10.50
CA PHE A 107 -3.87 10.45 -11.12
C PHE A 107 -4.70 9.25 -10.66
N ALA A 108 -4.63 8.15 -11.41
CA ALA A 108 -5.19 6.84 -11.04
C ALA A 108 -4.07 5.88 -10.67
N LEU A 109 -4.40 4.78 -10.00
CA LEU A 109 -3.46 3.71 -9.71
C LEU A 109 -3.62 2.57 -10.73
N SER A 110 -2.49 2.06 -11.24
CA SER A 110 -2.50 0.94 -12.19
C SER A 110 -2.76 -0.40 -11.48
N SER A 111 -3.79 -1.12 -11.89
CA SER A 111 -4.02 -2.49 -11.39
C SER A 111 -2.95 -3.48 -11.86
N SER A 112 -2.18 -3.16 -12.89
CA SER A 112 -1.06 -3.99 -13.36
C SER A 112 0.21 -3.85 -12.52
N GLY A 113 0.18 -2.99 -11.49
CA GLY A 113 1.33 -2.66 -10.65
C GLY A 113 2.14 -1.48 -11.17
N GLU A 114 2.63 -0.69 -10.25
CA GLU A 114 3.49 0.47 -10.52
C GLU A 114 4.25 0.91 -9.27
N SER A 115 4.70 2.15 -9.21
CA SER A 115 5.37 2.73 -8.04
C SER A 115 4.72 4.03 -7.62
N ILE A 116 4.46 4.17 -6.32
CA ILE A 116 4.03 5.40 -5.67
C ILE A 116 5.23 6.05 -5.00
N TYR A 117 5.29 7.36 -5.07
CA TYR A 117 6.33 8.19 -4.48
C TYR A 117 5.72 9.17 -3.47
N LEU A 118 6.22 9.15 -2.25
CA LEU A 118 6.00 10.18 -1.23
C LEU A 118 7.25 11.06 -1.19
N SER A 119 7.09 12.37 -1.28
CA SER A 119 8.19 13.33 -1.28
C SER A 119 7.91 14.48 -0.33
N ASP A 120 8.98 15.09 0.19
CA ASP A 120 8.90 16.30 1.01
C ASP A 120 8.54 17.56 0.19
N THR A 121 8.57 18.71 0.84
CA THR A 121 8.28 20.03 0.23
C THR A 121 9.24 20.42 -0.89
N ASP A 122 10.46 19.91 -0.87
CA ASP A 122 11.50 20.20 -1.85
C ASP A 122 11.51 19.14 -2.99
N GLY A 123 10.62 18.14 -2.93
CA GLY A 123 10.53 17.05 -3.90
C GLY A 123 11.55 15.92 -3.65
N ASN A 124 12.25 15.94 -2.49
CA ASN A 124 13.11 14.83 -2.10
C ASN A 124 12.25 13.61 -1.77
N GLN A 125 12.63 12.47 -2.30
CA GLN A 125 11.89 11.24 -2.07
C GLN A 125 12.06 10.74 -0.62
N LEU A 126 10.97 10.72 0.13
CA LEU A 126 10.90 10.15 1.48
C LEU A 126 10.66 8.63 1.40
N GLN A 127 9.72 8.21 0.55
CA GLN A 127 9.42 6.80 0.35
C GLN A 127 9.10 6.51 -1.12
N LYS A 128 9.37 5.26 -1.52
CA LYS A 128 8.88 4.66 -2.76
C LYS A 128 8.26 3.32 -2.43
N LEU A 129 6.98 3.17 -2.69
CA LEU A 129 6.30 1.88 -2.69
C LEU A 129 6.21 1.36 -4.12
N LYS A 130 6.83 0.21 -4.43
CA LYS A 130 6.57 -0.54 -5.65
C LYS A 130 5.60 -1.67 -5.31
N TYR A 131 4.46 -1.70 -5.96
CA TYR A 131 3.48 -2.76 -5.77
C TYR A 131 3.30 -3.60 -7.03
N PRO A 132 2.98 -4.90 -6.88
CA PRO A 132 2.74 -5.82 -8.00
C PRO A 132 1.34 -5.62 -8.58
N GLN A 133 0.98 -6.48 -9.55
CA GLN A 133 -0.40 -6.59 -10.03
C GLN A 133 -1.37 -6.71 -8.85
N GLN A 134 -2.46 -5.97 -8.94
CA GLN A 134 -3.50 -5.90 -7.93
C GLN A 134 -4.75 -6.68 -8.37
N TYR A 135 -5.61 -7.00 -7.40
CA TYR A 135 -6.84 -7.75 -7.61
C TYR A 135 -8.03 -6.94 -7.10
N GLY A 136 -9.21 -7.15 -7.69
CA GLY A 136 -10.42 -6.42 -7.29
C GLY A 136 -10.77 -6.64 -5.82
N CYS A 137 -11.05 -5.57 -5.09
CA CYS A 137 -11.42 -5.55 -3.67
C CYS A 137 -10.37 -6.10 -2.71
N VAL A 138 -9.12 -6.26 -3.15
CA VAL A 138 -7.98 -6.68 -2.33
C VAL A 138 -7.01 -5.52 -2.25
N SER A 139 -6.62 -5.11 -1.06
CA SER A 139 -5.64 -4.04 -0.86
C SER A 139 -4.20 -4.58 -0.74
N TYR A 140 -3.24 -3.68 -0.85
CA TYR A 140 -1.83 -4.00 -0.70
C TYR A 140 -1.18 -2.98 0.25
N GLY A 141 -0.51 -3.46 1.28
CA GLY A 141 0.03 -2.57 2.31
C GLY A 141 0.99 -3.27 3.26
N THR A 142 1.26 -2.59 4.38
CA THR A 142 2.17 -3.05 5.44
C THR A 142 1.46 -3.14 6.79
N THR A 143 1.99 -3.97 7.68
CA THR A 143 1.49 -4.14 9.05
C THR A 143 2.12 -3.16 10.06
N ASP A 144 2.38 -1.92 9.72
CA ASP A 144 2.86 -0.79 10.55
C ASP A 144 4.32 -0.37 10.32
N ASP A 145 5.21 -1.30 9.93
CA ASP A 145 6.66 -1.02 9.88
C ASP A 145 7.13 -0.35 8.59
N GLY A 146 6.32 -0.39 7.52
CA GLY A 146 6.74 0.08 6.18
C GLY A 146 7.87 -0.74 5.56
N ALA A 147 8.30 -1.84 6.18
CA ALA A 147 9.38 -2.69 5.70
C ALA A 147 8.87 -3.89 4.90
N THR A 148 7.77 -4.49 5.35
CA THR A 148 7.17 -5.67 4.71
C THR A 148 5.81 -5.32 4.13
N TYR A 149 5.61 -5.61 2.85
CA TYR A 149 4.37 -5.34 2.12
C TYR A 149 3.79 -6.62 1.55
N GLY A 150 2.46 -6.69 1.51
CA GLY A 150 1.70 -7.79 0.93
C GLY A 150 0.23 -7.46 0.79
N PHE A 151 -0.56 -8.46 0.42
CA PHE A 151 -1.99 -8.32 0.19
C PHE A 151 -2.78 -8.54 1.47
N PHE A 152 -3.85 -7.76 1.65
CA PHE A 152 -4.86 -7.95 2.68
C PHE A 152 -6.17 -8.39 2.04
N GLU A 153 -6.80 -9.43 2.60
CA GLU A 153 -8.10 -9.90 2.14
C GLU A 153 -9.18 -8.82 2.29
N ASN A 154 -9.09 -8.04 3.36
CA ASN A 154 -10.00 -6.95 3.63
C ASN A 154 -9.21 -5.65 3.77
N ALA A 155 -9.61 -4.63 3.03
CA ALA A 155 -9.04 -3.30 3.18
C ALA A 155 -9.36 -2.69 4.55
N THR A 156 -8.37 -2.02 5.15
CA THR A 156 -8.46 -1.51 6.52
C THR A 156 -8.42 0.02 6.59
N ARG A 157 -8.76 0.68 5.50
CA ARG A 157 -8.71 2.14 5.35
C ARG A 157 -9.17 2.90 6.61
N GLY A 158 -8.33 3.83 7.07
CA GLY A 158 -8.59 4.69 8.24
C GLY A 158 -8.30 4.04 9.59
N LYS A 159 -7.70 2.87 9.61
CA LYS A 159 -7.38 2.14 10.83
C LYS A 159 -6.16 1.23 10.62
N LYS A 160 -5.68 0.63 11.70
CA LYS A 160 -4.57 -0.31 11.68
C LYS A 160 -4.84 -1.48 10.74
N ASN A 161 -3.84 -1.82 9.91
CA ASN A 161 -3.89 -2.94 9.01
C ASN A 161 -3.92 -4.28 9.76
N ASP A 162 -4.53 -5.30 9.14
CA ASP A 162 -4.58 -6.65 9.69
C ASP A 162 -3.17 -7.21 9.85
N ALA A 163 -3.01 -8.15 10.81
CA ALA A 163 -1.72 -8.77 11.07
C ALA A 163 -1.30 -9.79 10.00
N ILE A 164 -2.22 -10.23 9.14
CA ILE A 164 -1.98 -11.25 8.13
C ILE A 164 -1.72 -10.60 6.78
N ILE A 165 -0.53 -10.83 6.25
CA ILE A 165 -0.12 -10.41 4.91
C ILE A 165 0.01 -11.65 4.04
N TYR A 166 -0.63 -11.61 2.87
CA TYR A 166 -0.49 -12.65 1.84
C TYR A 166 0.54 -12.21 0.79
N SER A 167 1.39 -13.14 0.35
CA SER A 167 2.41 -12.86 -0.66
C SER A 167 1.84 -12.74 -2.09
N GLY A 168 0.62 -13.22 -2.30
CA GLY A 168 -0.04 -13.21 -3.60
C GLY A 168 -1.32 -14.01 -3.60
N ARG A 169 -1.90 -14.12 -4.79
CA ARG A 169 -3.09 -14.91 -5.06
C ARG A 169 -2.69 -16.17 -5.86
N VAL A 170 -3.33 -17.27 -5.58
CA VAL A 170 -3.22 -18.49 -6.40
C VAL A 170 -4.12 -18.32 -7.63
N ASP A 171 -3.58 -18.62 -8.81
CA ASP A 171 -4.35 -18.66 -10.05
C ASP A 171 -5.39 -19.78 -10.02
N ALA A 172 -6.41 -19.66 -10.85
CA ALA A 172 -7.41 -20.70 -11.02
C ALA A 172 -6.73 -22.02 -11.47
N PRO A 173 -7.21 -23.18 -11.02
CA PRO A 173 -6.70 -24.45 -11.50
C PRO A 173 -6.92 -24.59 -13.01
N VAL A 174 -5.96 -25.24 -13.64
CA VAL A 174 -6.05 -25.58 -15.06
C VAL A 174 -6.76 -26.94 -15.19
N LEU A 175 -7.79 -26.98 -16.02
CA LEU A 175 -8.48 -28.20 -16.39
C LEU A 175 -7.96 -28.67 -17.74
N ASP A 176 -7.69 -29.98 -17.89
CA ASP A 176 -7.24 -30.59 -19.15
C ASP A 176 -8.38 -30.81 -20.15
N THR A 177 -9.60 -30.79 -19.67
CA THR A 177 -10.81 -31.04 -20.45
C THR A 177 -11.66 -29.76 -20.54
N ALA A 178 -12.04 -29.38 -21.74
CA ALA A 178 -12.89 -28.21 -21.97
C ALA A 178 -14.28 -28.39 -21.32
N GLY A 179 -14.88 -27.28 -20.86
CA GLY A 179 -16.29 -27.30 -20.44
C GLY A 179 -17.22 -27.58 -21.63
N GLY A 180 -18.27 -28.37 -21.42
CA GLY A 180 -19.21 -28.73 -22.49
C GLY A 180 -20.17 -29.83 -22.11
N PHE A 181 -21.01 -30.23 -23.09
CA PHE A 181 -21.88 -31.41 -22.99
C PHE A 181 -21.19 -32.61 -23.63
N TYR A 182 -21.18 -33.72 -22.92
CA TYR A 182 -20.59 -34.96 -23.36
C TYR A 182 -21.66 -36.07 -23.40
N THR A 183 -21.58 -36.94 -24.42
CA THR A 183 -22.51 -38.06 -24.56
C THR A 183 -22.10 -39.27 -23.71
N ASP A 184 -20.83 -39.32 -23.36
CA ASP A 184 -20.24 -40.38 -22.56
C ASP A 184 -19.55 -39.81 -21.32
N SER A 185 -19.17 -40.69 -20.38
CA SER A 185 -18.37 -40.24 -19.22
C SER A 185 -17.01 -39.75 -19.66
N VAL A 186 -16.56 -38.64 -19.05
CA VAL A 186 -15.28 -38.02 -19.33
C VAL A 186 -14.46 -37.93 -18.04
N ILE A 187 -13.16 -38.18 -18.16
CA ILE A 187 -12.22 -37.95 -17.07
C ILE A 187 -11.71 -36.51 -17.19
N VAL A 188 -11.83 -35.75 -16.11
CA VAL A 188 -11.30 -34.39 -16.01
C VAL A 188 -10.18 -34.38 -14.99
N MET A 189 -9.00 -33.96 -15.41
CA MET A 189 -7.89 -33.67 -14.49
C MET A 189 -7.77 -32.16 -14.23
N ALA A 190 -7.48 -31.85 -12.99
CA ALA A 190 -7.22 -30.47 -12.57
C ALA A 190 -5.84 -30.38 -11.93
N HIS A 191 -5.08 -29.33 -12.26
CA HIS A 191 -3.80 -29.07 -11.63
C HIS A 191 -3.60 -27.59 -11.35
N SER A 192 -2.81 -27.29 -10.32
CA SER A 192 -2.37 -25.91 -10.03
C SER A 192 -1.00 -25.69 -10.64
N VAL A 193 -0.77 -24.49 -11.19
CA VAL A 193 0.57 -24.05 -11.62
C VAL A 193 1.48 -23.74 -10.43
N LEU A 194 0.90 -23.53 -9.23
CA LEU A 194 1.65 -23.26 -8.01
C LEU A 194 1.95 -24.58 -7.28
N SER A 195 3.23 -24.85 -7.09
CA SER A 195 3.70 -26.01 -6.30
C SER A 195 3.21 -25.92 -4.85
N GLY A 196 2.69 -27.01 -4.31
CA GLY A 196 2.20 -27.09 -2.94
C GLY A 196 0.76 -26.57 -2.74
N ALA A 197 0.10 -26.11 -3.79
CA ALA A 197 -1.31 -25.73 -3.70
C ALA A 197 -2.20 -26.99 -3.51
N THR A 198 -3.23 -26.87 -2.66
CA THR A 198 -4.24 -27.89 -2.47
C THR A 198 -5.46 -27.59 -3.33
N LEU A 199 -5.83 -28.49 -4.22
CA LEU A 199 -7.06 -28.37 -4.99
C LEU A 199 -8.22 -28.99 -4.20
N ARG A 200 -9.35 -28.29 -4.21
CA ARG A 200 -10.62 -28.77 -3.67
C ARG A 200 -11.68 -28.65 -4.75
N TYR A 201 -12.62 -29.56 -4.78
CA TYR A 201 -13.72 -29.55 -5.71
C TYR A 201 -15.02 -29.92 -5.01
N THR A 202 -16.14 -29.49 -5.57
CA THR A 202 -17.49 -29.93 -5.20
C THR A 202 -18.14 -30.54 -6.44
N THR A 203 -19.12 -31.39 -6.25
CA THR A 203 -19.91 -32.01 -7.34
C THR A 203 -21.31 -31.42 -7.47
N ASP A 204 -21.70 -30.58 -6.54
CA ASP A 204 -23.02 -29.96 -6.41
C ASP A 204 -22.97 -28.43 -6.44
N GLY A 205 -21.78 -27.83 -6.57
CA GLY A 205 -21.61 -26.38 -6.61
C GLY A 205 -21.63 -25.70 -5.25
N SER A 206 -21.56 -26.42 -4.13
CA SER A 206 -21.54 -25.91 -2.76
C SER A 206 -20.14 -25.53 -2.28
#